data_212e79cec12c2b82010c389f55daf738
#
_entry.id   212e79cec12c2b82010c389f55daf738
#
_cell.length_a   1.000
_cell.length_b   1.000
_cell.length_c   1.000
_cell.angle_alpha   90.00
_cell.angle_beta   90.00
_cell.angle_gamma   90.00
#
_symmetry.space_group_name_H-M   'P 1'
#
loop_
_entity.id
_entity.type
_entity.pdbx_description
1 polymer ?
#
loop_
_entity_poly.entity_id
_entity_poly.type
_entity_poly.pdbx_seq_one_letter_code
_entity_poly.pdbx_strand_id
1 'polypeptide(L)'
;MKEISYVVNNTLGIHARPAALLAQCCVNFKSQVRIYLDEKVADGDNVLQILALGAKKGDTLRVDIDGDDEEVAAKAIEELLHGAFEEKKPVDVLKIAFFGTKDYDRTFFSELVKDKGQGTYNSDIKYFDSQLGPETAGLAQGYDAVCIFVNDNASRPVVEKLHECGVKLILLRCAGFNNVDLQAAKECGITVLRVPAYSPYAVAEHAMAILQEANRRLHKAYTKVKDNNFALSGLLGLDLHNKVAGIMGTGKIGQCMARICKGYGMTVLGWDAYPNQALVDEGLLTYVSKEELLKRADLISLHCPLIMGDNGTYHLINDETIALMKDTVMLVNTSRGPIIDPEALIRALKQGKFHAVALDVYEGEDNNVYTDKSDVAITNDITARLQMFPQLVLTSHQAFFTREALLGIAVVTMEIAR
;
A
#
# COMPACT_ATOMS: atom_id res chain seq x y z
N MET A 1 -22.01 -13.35 20.14
CA MET A 1 -22.18 -13.48 18.67
C MET A 1 -23.55 -12.96 18.28
N LYS A 2 -23.61 -11.94 17.41
CA LYS A 2 -24.84 -11.37 16.84
C LYS A 2 -25.00 -11.82 15.40
N GLU A 3 -26.22 -11.99 14.95
CA GLU A 3 -26.56 -12.36 13.58
C GLU A 3 -27.51 -11.32 12.99
N ILE A 4 -27.22 -10.85 11.77
CA ILE A 4 -28.07 -9.97 10.97
C ILE A 4 -28.47 -10.73 9.71
N SER A 5 -29.75 -10.68 9.36
CA SER A 5 -30.26 -11.17 8.07
C SER A 5 -30.65 -9.99 7.19
N TYR A 6 -30.10 -9.90 5.99
CA TYR A 6 -30.36 -8.80 5.06
C TYR A 6 -30.71 -9.32 3.67
N VAL A 7 -31.88 -8.91 3.17
CA VAL A 7 -32.27 -9.18 1.77
C VAL A 7 -31.72 -8.09 0.87
N VAL A 8 -30.91 -8.47 -0.11
CA VAL A 8 -30.30 -7.54 -1.05
C VAL A 8 -31.37 -6.84 -1.90
N ASN A 9 -31.56 -5.55 -1.66
CA ASN A 9 -32.59 -4.74 -2.35
C ASN A 9 -32.05 -4.05 -3.61
N ASN A 10 -30.74 -3.89 -3.72
CA ASN A 10 -30.08 -3.21 -4.83
C ASN A 10 -30.26 -4.02 -6.12
N THR A 11 -30.66 -3.35 -7.22
CA THR A 11 -30.87 -4.00 -8.52
C THR A 11 -29.62 -4.66 -9.08
N LEU A 12 -28.43 -4.17 -8.72
CA LEU A 12 -27.14 -4.69 -9.13
C LEU A 12 -26.53 -5.71 -8.18
N GLY A 13 -27.20 -6.00 -7.07
CA GLY A 13 -26.66 -6.86 -6.02
C GLY A 13 -25.53 -6.18 -5.22
N ILE A 14 -24.70 -6.98 -4.55
CA ILE A 14 -23.53 -6.49 -3.83
C ILE A 14 -22.38 -6.32 -4.83
N HIS A 15 -22.31 -5.14 -5.44
CA HIS A 15 -21.21 -4.72 -6.30
C HIS A 15 -20.13 -3.96 -5.51
N ALA A 16 -19.14 -3.36 -6.21
CA ALA A 16 -17.95 -2.78 -5.59
C ALA A 16 -18.24 -1.76 -4.47
N ARG A 17 -19.24 -0.87 -4.65
CA ARG A 17 -19.56 0.14 -3.64
C ARG A 17 -20.12 -0.45 -2.34
N PRO A 18 -21.23 -1.20 -2.37
CA PRO A 18 -21.73 -1.87 -1.18
C PRO A 18 -20.66 -2.70 -0.48
N ALA A 19 -19.86 -3.46 -1.24
CA ALA A 19 -18.79 -4.26 -0.69
C ALA A 19 -17.71 -3.40 -0.01
N ALA A 20 -17.31 -2.29 -0.63
CA ALA A 20 -16.32 -1.38 -0.06
C ALA A 20 -16.84 -0.67 1.21
N LEU A 21 -18.08 -0.17 1.17
CA LEU A 21 -18.70 0.46 2.34
C LEU A 21 -18.87 -0.52 3.51
N LEU A 22 -19.26 -1.75 3.21
CA LEU A 22 -19.42 -2.79 4.21
C LEU A 22 -18.07 -3.17 4.84
N ALA A 23 -17.05 -3.38 4.02
CA ALA A 23 -15.71 -3.67 4.51
C ALA A 23 -15.13 -2.49 5.31
N GLN A 24 -15.34 -1.25 4.85
CA GLN A 24 -14.90 -0.07 5.58
C GLN A 24 -15.62 0.08 6.92
N CYS A 25 -16.89 -0.26 6.99
CA CYS A 25 -17.64 -0.28 8.24
C CYS A 25 -17.07 -1.33 9.20
N CYS A 26 -16.86 -2.55 8.73
CA CYS A 26 -16.38 -3.67 9.54
C CYS A 26 -14.96 -3.41 10.12
N VAL A 27 -14.08 -2.77 9.38
CA VAL A 27 -12.70 -2.45 9.84
C VAL A 27 -12.69 -1.52 11.07
N ASN A 28 -13.75 -0.77 11.33
CA ASN A 28 -13.80 0.16 12.47
C ASN A 28 -14.08 -0.53 13.80
N PHE A 29 -14.39 -1.83 13.79
CA PHE A 29 -14.75 -2.61 14.98
C PHE A 29 -13.68 -3.65 15.30
N LYS A 30 -13.67 -4.10 16.56
CA LYS A 30 -12.79 -5.17 17.01
C LYS A 30 -13.42 -6.55 16.77
N SER A 31 -14.75 -6.60 16.68
CA SER A 31 -15.50 -7.82 16.42
C SER A 31 -15.17 -8.40 15.06
N GLN A 32 -15.02 -9.71 14.99
CA GLN A 32 -14.90 -10.43 13.74
C GLN A 32 -16.25 -10.46 13.05
N VAL A 33 -16.31 -10.01 11.80
CA VAL A 33 -17.51 -10.01 10.96
C VAL A 33 -17.35 -11.01 9.83
N ARG A 34 -18.32 -11.93 9.68
CA ARG A 34 -18.38 -12.88 8.57
C ARG A 34 -19.71 -12.73 7.84
N ILE A 35 -19.64 -12.71 6.51
CA ILE A 35 -20.79 -12.54 5.64
C ILE A 35 -20.99 -13.81 4.83
N TYR A 36 -22.19 -14.36 4.88
CA TYR A 36 -22.56 -15.60 4.22
C TYR A 36 -23.60 -15.37 3.14
N LEU A 37 -23.42 -16.04 2.02
CA LEU A 37 -24.44 -16.26 1.00
C LEU A 37 -24.44 -17.75 0.64
N ASP A 38 -25.49 -18.45 1.02
CA ASP A 38 -25.60 -19.92 0.92
C ASP A 38 -24.38 -20.60 1.58
N GLU A 39 -23.59 -21.37 0.81
CA GLU A 39 -22.38 -22.06 1.28
C GLU A 39 -21.13 -21.19 1.22
N LYS A 40 -21.19 -19.98 0.63
CA LYS A 40 -20.05 -19.08 0.51
C LYS A 40 -19.92 -18.22 1.75
N VAL A 41 -18.66 -17.90 2.11
CA VAL A 41 -18.34 -17.03 3.24
C VAL A 41 -17.31 -15.99 2.82
N ALA A 42 -17.43 -14.76 3.36
CA ALA A 42 -16.48 -13.68 3.19
C ALA A 42 -16.15 -13.07 4.55
N ASP A 43 -14.90 -12.68 4.75
CA ASP A 43 -14.52 -11.82 5.87
C ASP A 43 -15.08 -10.42 5.63
N GLY A 44 -15.73 -9.85 6.66
CA GLY A 44 -16.43 -8.57 6.55
C GLY A 44 -15.53 -7.38 6.26
N ASP A 45 -14.25 -7.47 6.54
CA ASP A 45 -13.24 -6.44 6.25
C ASP A 45 -12.55 -6.60 4.87
N ASN A 46 -12.94 -7.63 4.09
CA ASN A 46 -12.30 -7.96 2.82
C ASN A 46 -13.23 -7.72 1.62
N VAL A 47 -13.05 -6.58 0.95
CA VAL A 47 -13.86 -6.17 -0.21
C VAL A 47 -13.93 -7.24 -1.30
N LEU A 48 -12.80 -7.90 -1.60
CA LEU A 48 -12.72 -8.88 -2.69
C LEU A 48 -13.48 -10.15 -2.35
N GLN A 49 -13.42 -10.61 -1.10
CA GLN A 49 -14.20 -11.77 -0.65
C GLN A 49 -15.70 -11.46 -0.66
N ILE A 50 -16.10 -10.25 -0.21
CA ILE A 50 -17.50 -9.81 -0.24
C ILE A 50 -18.01 -9.78 -1.69
N LEU A 51 -17.22 -9.25 -2.63
CA LEU A 51 -17.55 -9.28 -4.07
C LEU A 51 -17.66 -10.70 -4.63
N ALA A 52 -16.77 -11.60 -4.18
CA ALA A 52 -16.74 -12.98 -4.64
C ALA A 52 -17.97 -13.80 -4.19
N LEU A 53 -18.73 -13.33 -3.20
CA LEU A 53 -20.04 -13.90 -2.85
C LEU A 53 -20.98 -13.87 -4.06
N GLY A 54 -20.93 -12.77 -4.85
CA GLY A 54 -21.75 -12.61 -6.05
C GLY A 54 -23.24 -12.42 -5.74
N ALA A 55 -23.56 -11.83 -4.59
CA ALA A 55 -24.93 -11.63 -4.13
C ALA A 55 -25.72 -10.73 -5.06
N LYS A 56 -26.90 -11.19 -5.50
CA LYS A 56 -27.83 -10.53 -6.43
C LYS A 56 -29.04 -9.98 -5.70
N LYS A 57 -29.82 -9.14 -6.36
CA LYS A 57 -31.11 -8.67 -5.85
C LYS A 57 -32.01 -9.86 -5.49
N GLY A 58 -32.52 -9.84 -4.29
CA GLY A 58 -33.38 -10.89 -3.73
C GLY A 58 -32.66 -11.97 -2.93
N ASP A 59 -31.32 -12.03 -3.03
CA ASP A 59 -30.54 -12.95 -2.20
C ASP A 59 -30.56 -12.48 -0.74
N THR A 60 -30.46 -13.43 0.18
CA THR A 60 -30.39 -13.14 1.61
C THR A 60 -28.99 -13.36 2.13
N LEU A 61 -28.37 -12.29 2.63
CA LEU A 61 -27.09 -12.37 3.32
C LEU A 61 -27.32 -12.61 4.81
N ARG A 62 -26.52 -13.49 5.38
CA ARG A 62 -26.36 -13.62 6.83
C ARG A 62 -25.02 -13.00 7.23
N VAL A 63 -25.04 -12.13 8.24
CA VAL A 63 -23.86 -11.48 8.78
C VAL A 63 -23.68 -11.86 10.24
N ASP A 64 -22.65 -12.63 10.54
CA ASP A 64 -22.28 -13.05 11.89
C ASP A 64 -21.23 -12.10 12.44
N ILE A 65 -21.43 -11.61 13.67
CA ILE A 65 -20.57 -10.62 14.33
C ILE A 65 -20.23 -11.17 15.71
N ASP A 66 -18.94 -11.31 16.02
CA ASP A 66 -18.48 -11.90 17.26
C ASP A 66 -17.29 -11.10 17.84
N GLY A 67 -17.44 -10.61 19.07
CA GLY A 67 -16.44 -9.82 19.78
C GLY A 67 -17.02 -8.89 20.82
N ASP A 68 -16.14 -8.15 21.49
CA ASP A 68 -16.50 -7.30 22.64
C ASP A 68 -17.39 -6.10 22.27
N ASP A 69 -17.33 -5.64 21.02
CA ASP A 69 -18.10 -4.50 20.50
C ASP A 69 -19.22 -4.93 19.51
N GLU A 70 -19.63 -6.20 19.54
CA GLU A 70 -20.59 -6.79 18.59
C GLU A 70 -21.94 -6.06 18.54
N GLU A 71 -22.43 -5.50 19.65
CA GLU A 71 -23.67 -4.73 19.68
C GLU A 71 -23.58 -3.43 18.87
N VAL A 72 -22.46 -2.71 19.01
CA VAL A 72 -22.22 -1.45 18.31
C VAL A 72 -21.94 -1.72 16.83
N ALA A 73 -21.15 -2.75 16.55
CA ALA A 73 -20.86 -3.20 15.19
C ALA A 73 -22.14 -3.65 14.46
N ALA A 74 -22.99 -4.45 15.10
CA ALA A 74 -24.24 -4.92 14.52
C ALA A 74 -25.15 -3.76 14.13
N LYS A 75 -25.34 -2.79 15.04
CA LYS A 75 -26.16 -1.61 14.76
C LYS A 75 -25.64 -0.80 13.57
N ALA A 76 -24.32 -0.53 13.53
CA ALA A 76 -23.73 0.23 12.43
C ALA A 76 -23.81 -0.49 11.08
N ILE A 77 -23.60 -1.81 11.08
CA ILE A 77 -23.72 -2.65 9.88
C ILE A 77 -25.17 -2.69 9.40
N GLU A 78 -26.13 -2.85 10.30
CA GLU A 78 -27.57 -2.87 9.98
C GLU A 78 -28.03 -1.52 9.41
N GLU A 79 -27.64 -0.40 10.03
CA GLU A 79 -27.91 0.96 9.51
C GLU A 79 -27.29 1.17 8.12
N LEU A 80 -26.08 0.66 7.89
CA LEU A 80 -25.43 0.71 6.58
C LEU A 80 -26.19 -0.14 5.55
N LEU A 81 -26.54 -1.36 5.88
CA LEU A 81 -27.26 -2.28 4.98
C LEU A 81 -28.64 -1.73 4.57
N HIS A 82 -29.33 -1.06 5.47
CA HIS A 82 -30.66 -0.48 5.20
C HIS A 82 -30.65 0.95 4.66
N GLY A 83 -29.55 1.73 4.85
CA GLY A 83 -29.49 3.13 4.47
C GLY A 83 -28.63 3.45 3.24
N ALA A 84 -27.50 2.77 3.07
CA ALA A 84 -26.48 3.13 2.06
C ALA A 84 -26.65 2.42 0.71
N PHE A 85 -27.58 1.49 0.60
CA PHE A 85 -27.81 0.71 -0.62
C PHE A 85 -28.95 1.28 -1.50
N GLU A 86 -29.56 2.42 -1.13
CA GLU A 86 -30.56 3.08 -1.96
C GLU A 86 -29.90 3.68 -3.22
N GLU A 87 -30.46 3.37 -4.38
CA GLU A 87 -30.08 3.99 -5.66
C GLU A 87 -30.32 5.50 -5.60
N LYS A 88 -29.23 6.28 -5.57
CA LYS A 88 -29.36 7.74 -5.80
C LYS A 88 -29.74 7.99 -7.24
N LYS A 89 -30.63 9.00 -7.46
CA LYS A 89 -31.03 9.51 -8.79
C LYS A 89 -29.81 9.73 -9.70
N PRO A 90 -29.97 9.68 -11.04
CA PRO A 90 -28.86 9.83 -11.98
C PRO A 90 -28.06 11.10 -11.62
N VAL A 91 -26.84 10.87 -11.15
CA VAL A 91 -25.86 11.93 -10.87
C VAL A 91 -25.28 12.35 -12.21
N ASP A 92 -25.01 13.64 -12.40
CA ASP A 92 -24.27 14.14 -13.55
C ASP A 92 -22.98 13.34 -13.75
N VAL A 93 -22.62 13.10 -15.02
CA VAL A 93 -21.43 12.33 -15.37
C VAL A 93 -20.19 13.07 -14.87
N LEU A 94 -19.49 12.50 -13.91
CA LEU A 94 -18.24 13.07 -13.40
C LEU A 94 -17.14 12.95 -14.45
N LYS A 95 -16.61 14.07 -14.92
CA LYS A 95 -15.51 14.11 -15.89
C LYS A 95 -14.18 14.11 -15.16
N ILE A 96 -13.36 13.09 -15.41
CA ILE A 96 -12.07 12.90 -14.73
C ILE A 96 -10.93 13.02 -15.75
N ALA A 97 -9.99 13.95 -15.52
CA ALA A 97 -8.70 13.99 -16.19
C ALA A 97 -7.71 13.11 -15.43
N PHE A 98 -7.30 12.01 -16.05
CA PHE A 98 -6.43 11.00 -15.42
C PHE A 98 -5.00 11.17 -15.92
N PHE A 99 -4.10 11.67 -15.08
CA PHE A 99 -2.71 11.99 -15.43
C PHE A 99 -1.74 10.85 -15.14
N GLY A 100 -0.59 10.84 -15.82
CA GLY A 100 0.49 9.89 -15.64
C GLY A 100 0.03 8.44 -15.87
N THR A 101 -0.89 8.24 -16.83
CA THR A 101 -1.56 6.96 -17.10
C THR A 101 -0.56 5.91 -17.55
N LYS A 102 -0.70 4.71 -17.02
CA LYS A 102 0.01 3.50 -17.47
C LYS A 102 -0.98 2.48 -18.03
N ASP A 103 -0.50 1.49 -18.76
CA ASP A 103 -1.36 0.48 -19.40
C ASP A 103 -2.20 -0.30 -18.38
N TYR A 104 -1.64 -0.57 -17.20
CA TYR A 104 -2.38 -1.23 -16.14
C TYR A 104 -3.52 -0.35 -15.57
N ASP A 105 -3.34 0.98 -15.48
CA ASP A 105 -4.41 1.90 -15.09
C ASP A 105 -5.58 1.80 -16.07
N ARG A 106 -5.27 1.86 -17.37
CA ARG A 106 -6.29 1.71 -18.42
C ARG A 106 -7.06 0.41 -18.28
N THR A 107 -6.34 -0.69 -18.01
CA THR A 107 -6.96 -2.02 -17.88
C THR A 107 -7.97 -2.04 -16.73
N PHE A 108 -7.53 -1.71 -15.51
CA PHE A 108 -8.39 -1.85 -14.32
C PHE A 108 -9.49 -0.78 -14.25
N PHE A 109 -9.19 0.49 -14.58
CA PHE A 109 -10.20 1.56 -14.53
C PHE A 109 -11.21 1.44 -15.68
N SER A 110 -10.80 1.04 -16.89
CA SER A 110 -11.72 0.86 -18.01
C SER A 110 -12.71 -0.28 -17.78
N GLU A 111 -12.32 -1.34 -17.11
CA GLU A 111 -13.24 -2.43 -16.74
C GLU A 111 -14.36 -1.93 -15.83
N LEU A 112 -14.05 -1.07 -14.87
CA LEU A 112 -15.02 -0.50 -13.93
C LEU A 112 -15.97 0.50 -14.59
N VAL A 113 -15.51 1.22 -15.60
CA VAL A 113 -16.30 2.27 -16.31
C VAL A 113 -17.09 1.69 -17.49
N LYS A 114 -16.66 0.56 -18.09
CA LYS A 114 -17.35 -0.08 -19.24
C LYS A 114 -18.77 -0.52 -18.93
N ASP A 115 -19.12 -0.69 -17.68
CA ASP A 115 -20.45 -1.11 -17.25
C ASP A 115 -21.47 0.04 -17.25
N LYS A 116 -21.36 0.96 -18.24
CA LYS A 116 -22.23 2.14 -18.42
C LYS A 116 -23.74 1.83 -18.48
N GLY A 117 -24.11 0.57 -18.62
CA GLY A 117 -25.52 0.13 -18.66
C GLY A 117 -26.08 -0.33 -17.33
N GLN A 118 -25.27 -0.54 -16.30
CA GLN A 118 -25.66 -1.12 -15.03
C GLN A 118 -25.38 -0.24 -13.80
N GLY A 119 -24.96 1.01 -13.97
CA GLY A 119 -25.04 2.03 -12.91
C GLY A 119 -23.92 2.02 -11.86
N THR A 120 -22.79 1.33 -12.11
CA THR A 120 -21.74 1.24 -11.09
C THR A 120 -20.98 2.55 -10.93
N TYR A 121 -20.50 3.17 -12.02
CA TYR A 121 -19.82 4.47 -11.95
C TYR A 121 -20.20 5.37 -13.13
N ASN A 122 -20.92 6.48 -12.86
CA ASN A 122 -21.29 7.44 -13.89
C ASN A 122 -20.16 8.46 -14.09
N SER A 123 -19.04 8.00 -14.64
CA SER A 123 -17.84 8.80 -14.85
C SER A 123 -17.32 8.69 -16.27
N ASP A 124 -16.79 9.79 -16.79
CA ASP A 124 -16.10 9.88 -18.08
C ASP A 124 -14.61 10.16 -17.80
N ILE A 125 -13.76 9.17 -18.08
CA ILE A 125 -12.32 9.26 -17.81
C ILE A 125 -11.57 9.54 -19.10
N LYS A 126 -10.86 10.67 -19.14
CA LYS A 126 -9.87 10.96 -20.18
C LYS A 126 -8.46 10.66 -19.63
N TYR A 127 -7.78 9.76 -20.30
CA TYR A 127 -6.44 9.33 -19.94
C TYR A 127 -5.39 10.21 -20.63
N PHE A 128 -4.44 10.75 -19.82
CA PHE A 128 -3.27 11.49 -20.28
C PHE A 128 -2.01 10.73 -19.83
N ASP A 129 -1.10 10.45 -20.77
CA ASP A 129 0.17 9.77 -20.50
C ASP A 129 1.16 10.71 -19.79
N SER A 130 1.00 12.03 -19.99
CA SER A 130 1.78 13.05 -19.30
C SER A 130 1.42 13.11 -17.81
N GLN A 131 2.42 13.32 -16.96
CA GLN A 131 2.22 13.61 -15.54
C GLN A 131 1.58 14.98 -15.35
N LEU A 132 0.83 15.13 -14.25
CA LEU A 132 0.37 16.45 -13.81
C LEU A 132 1.58 17.27 -13.34
N GLY A 133 1.65 18.49 -13.85
CA GLY A 133 2.67 19.46 -13.50
C GLY A 133 2.32 20.85 -14.01
N PRO A 134 3.20 21.86 -13.79
CA PRO A 134 2.92 23.24 -14.20
C PRO A 134 2.57 23.40 -15.70
N GLU A 135 3.22 22.61 -16.56
CA GLU A 135 3.02 22.67 -18.02
C GLU A 135 1.76 21.91 -18.49
N THR A 136 1.30 20.94 -17.71
CA THR A 136 0.20 20.03 -18.11
C THR A 136 -1.12 20.31 -17.38
N ALA A 137 -1.09 21.09 -16.30
CA ALA A 137 -2.28 21.40 -15.49
C ALA A 137 -3.43 21.98 -16.32
N GLY A 138 -3.13 22.75 -17.37
CA GLY A 138 -4.13 23.30 -18.29
C GLY A 138 -4.94 22.26 -19.06
N LEU A 139 -4.45 21.01 -19.18
CA LEU A 139 -5.19 19.90 -19.81
C LEU A 139 -6.43 19.50 -19.01
N ALA A 140 -6.50 19.91 -17.73
CA ALA A 140 -7.67 19.67 -16.88
C ALA A 140 -8.85 20.63 -17.15
N GLN A 141 -8.75 21.53 -18.12
CA GLN A 141 -9.84 22.46 -18.47
C GLN A 141 -11.12 21.70 -18.86
N GLY A 142 -12.21 21.97 -18.14
CA GLY A 142 -13.52 21.38 -18.41
C GLY A 142 -13.73 20.00 -17.78
N TYR A 143 -12.83 19.57 -16.89
CA TYR A 143 -12.99 18.38 -16.05
C TYR A 143 -13.38 18.78 -14.63
N ASP A 144 -14.18 17.94 -13.96
CA ASP A 144 -14.63 18.15 -12.59
C ASP A 144 -13.57 17.67 -11.59
N ALA A 145 -12.82 16.65 -11.96
CA ALA A 145 -11.80 16.02 -11.14
C ALA A 145 -10.51 15.74 -11.91
N VAL A 146 -9.40 15.69 -11.17
CA VAL A 146 -8.14 15.10 -11.65
C VAL A 146 -7.82 13.85 -10.86
N CYS A 147 -7.33 12.79 -11.52
CA CYS A 147 -6.80 11.59 -10.88
C CYS A 147 -5.29 11.53 -11.09
N ILE A 148 -4.54 11.47 -9.99
CA ILE A 148 -3.07 11.58 -9.99
C ILE A 148 -2.42 10.48 -9.15
N PHE A 149 -1.11 10.29 -9.33
CA PHE A 149 -0.29 9.32 -8.60
C PHE A 149 0.83 10.01 -7.79
N VAL A 150 1.66 9.22 -7.10
CA VAL A 150 2.71 9.72 -6.18
C VAL A 150 3.77 10.59 -6.85
N ASN A 151 4.03 10.39 -8.14
CA ASN A 151 5.03 11.09 -8.94
C ASN A 151 4.48 12.28 -9.73
N ASP A 152 3.20 12.57 -9.62
CA ASP A 152 2.59 13.79 -10.15
C ASP A 152 2.91 14.98 -9.24
N ASN A 153 2.92 16.19 -9.78
CA ASN A 153 3.17 17.42 -9.05
C ASN A 153 1.88 18.22 -8.90
N ALA A 154 1.33 18.25 -7.70
CA ALA A 154 0.21 19.11 -7.30
C ALA A 154 0.65 20.17 -6.28
N SER A 155 1.78 20.83 -6.54
CA SER A 155 2.25 21.99 -5.79
C SER A 155 1.30 23.20 -5.93
N ARG A 156 1.46 24.23 -5.09
CA ARG A 156 0.59 25.42 -5.08
C ARG A 156 0.28 25.97 -6.47
N PRO A 157 1.25 26.26 -7.35
CA PRO A 157 0.95 26.83 -8.69
C PRO A 157 0.07 25.90 -9.55
N VAL A 158 0.26 24.56 -9.38
CA VAL A 158 -0.54 23.56 -10.10
C VAL A 158 -1.96 23.52 -9.56
N VAL A 159 -2.13 23.53 -8.23
CA VAL A 159 -3.44 23.55 -7.58
C VAL A 159 -4.23 24.81 -7.95
N GLU A 160 -3.60 25.97 -7.93
CA GLU A 160 -4.20 27.23 -8.37
C GLU A 160 -4.63 27.17 -9.84
N LYS A 161 -3.81 26.56 -10.71
CA LYS A 161 -4.16 26.35 -12.11
C LYS A 161 -5.32 25.38 -12.30
N LEU A 162 -5.38 24.31 -11.52
CA LEU A 162 -6.52 23.38 -11.51
C LEU A 162 -7.82 24.09 -11.10
N HIS A 163 -7.74 24.97 -10.09
CA HIS A 163 -8.89 25.80 -9.69
C HIS A 163 -9.36 26.71 -10.82
N GLU A 164 -8.45 27.41 -11.53
CA GLU A 164 -8.78 28.20 -12.73
C GLU A 164 -9.45 27.34 -13.82
N CYS A 165 -9.07 26.08 -13.96
CA CYS A 165 -9.66 25.12 -14.90
C CYS A 165 -11.06 24.63 -14.47
N GLY A 166 -11.52 24.98 -13.26
CA GLY A 166 -12.83 24.58 -12.72
C GLY A 166 -12.82 23.21 -12.01
N VAL A 167 -11.64 22.64 -11.76
CA VAL A 167 -11.49 21.36 -11.03
C VAL A 167 -11.91 21.55 -9.58
N LYS A 168 -12.71 20.62 -9.05
CA LYS A 168 -13.22 20.62 -7.68
C LYS A 168 -12.67 19.48 -6.83
N LEU A 169 -12.05 18.48 -7.46
CA LEU A 169 -11.65 17.25 -6.81
C LEU A 169 -10.29 16.77 -7.30
N ILE A 170 -9.39 16.48 -6.37
CA ILE A 170 -8.14 15.76 -6.64
C ILE A 170 -8.27 14.37 -6.04
N LEU A 171 -8.20 13.34 -6.89
CA LEU A 171 -8.22 11.93 -6.55
C LEU A 171 -6.79 11.39 -6.58
N LEU A 172 -6.27 10.97 -5.44
CA LEU A 172 -5.00 10.25 -5.35
C LEU A 172 -5.26 8.75 -5.43
N ARG A 173 -4.86 8.12 -6.55
CA ARG A 173 -4.90 6.65 -6.71
C ARG A 173 -3.75 5.95 -5.96
N CYS A 174 -3.43 6.45 -4.78
CA CYS A 174 -2.38 5.95 -3.88
C CYS A 174 -2.64 6.37 -2.43
N ALA A 175 -1.88 5.78 -1.51
CA ALA A 175 -1.98 6.12 -0.09
C ALA A 175 -1.17 7.38 0.29
N GLY A 176 -0.05 7.63 -0.41
CA GLY A 176 0.80 8.81 -0.22
C GLY A 176 0.13 10.08 -0.77
N PHE A 177 0.40 11.23 -0.16
CA PHE A 177 -0.14 12.53 -0.57
C PHE A 177 0.86 13.68 -0.42
N ASN A 178 2.15 13.37 -0.26
CA ASN A 178 3.20 14.38 -0.04
C ASN A 178 3.43 15.28 -1.25
N ASN A 179 2.96 14.87 -2.42
CA ASN A 179 3.03 15.59 -3.69
C ASN A 179 1.89 16.60 -3.89
N VAL A 180 0.99 16.78 -2.90
CA VAL A 180 -0.13 17.72 -2.96
C VAL A 180 0.03 18.82 -1.91
N ASP A 181 -0.04 20.09 -2.32
CA ASP A 181 -0.17 21.21 -1.41
C ASP A 181 -1.61 21.28 -0.88
N LEU A 182 -1.83 20.64 0.28
CA LEU A 182 -3.15 20.57 0.91
C LEU A 182 -3.66 21.95 1.37
N GLN A 183 -2.74 22.88 1.70
CA GLN A 183 -3.12 24.22 2.10
C GLN A 183 -3.66 25.01 0.89
N ALA A 184 -2.96 24.93 -0.24
CA ALA A 184 -3.44 25.54 -1.48
C ALA A 184 -4.78 24.91 -1.94
N ALA A 185 -4.93 23.60 -1.85
CA ALA A 185 -6.19 22.92 -2.19
C ALA A 185 -7.35 23.43 -1.33
N LYS A 186 -7.14 23.58 -0.02
CA LYS A 186 -8.13 24.12 0.90
C LYS A 186 -8.49 25.58 0.56
N GLU A 187 -7.51 26.42 0.27
CA GLU A 187 -7.71 27.82 -0.11
C GLU A 187 -8.47 27.96 -1.43
N CYS A 188 -8.22 27.08 -2.38
CA CYS A 188 -8.93 27.00 -3.67
C CYS A 188 -10.28 26.28 -3.61
N GLY A 189 -10.68 25.73 -2.46
CA GLY A 189 -11.93 24.97 -2.32
C GLY A 189 -11.91 23.63 -3.07
N ILE A 190 -10.72 23.06 -3.36
CA ILE A 190 -10.56 21.75 -3.99
C ILE A 190 -10.52 20.67 -2.92
N THR A 191 -11.40 19.68 -3.03
CA THR A 191 -11.39 18.49 -2.15
C THR A 191 -10.29 17.55 -2.59
N VAL A 192 -9.49 17.06 -1.64
CA VAL A 192 -8.44 16.06 -1.90
C VAL A 192 -8.83 14.75 -1.26
N LEU A 193 -8.97 13.69 -2.05
CA LEU A 193 -9.29 12.34 -1.60
C LEU A 193 -8.20 11.36 -2.03
N ARG A 194 -7.98 10.32 -1.23
CA ARG A 194 -6.93 9.32 -1.50
C ARG A 194 -7.42 7.91 -1.24
N VAL A 195 -6.71 6.94 -1.78
CA VAL A 195 -6.89 5.53 -1.43
C VAL A 195 -6.16 5.25 -0.12
N PRO A 196 -6.85 5.08 1.02
CA PRO A 196 -6.19 4.97 2.32
C PRO A 196 -5.48 3.63 2.52
N ALA A 197 -5.99 2.58 1.88
CA ALA A 197 -5.43 1.23 1.89
C ALA A 197 -5.95 0.43 0.69
N TYR A 198 -5.16 -0.49 0.16
CA TYR A 198 -5.53 -1.32 -0.99
C TYR A 198 -5.21 -2.81 -0.73
N SER A 199 -3.95 -3.18 -0.47
CA SER A 199 -3.54 -4.54 -0.15
C SER A 199 -2.31 -4.53 0.76
N PRO A 200 -2.46 -4.67 2.08
CA PRO A 200 -1.32 -4.72 2.99
C PRO A 200 -0.45 -5.97 2.73
N TYR A 201 -1.05 -7.07 2.27
CA TYR A 201 -0.31 -8.28 1.92
C TYR A 201 0.59 -8.08 0.70
N ALA A 202 0.16 -7.36 -0.34
CA ALA A 202 1.01 -7.09 -1.50
C ALA A 202 2.37 -6.51 -1.09
N VAL A 203 2.37 -5.52 -0.20
CA VAL A 203 3.59 -4.87 0.27
C VAL A 203 4.41 -5.78 1.19
N ALA A 204 3.76 -6.50 2.11
CA ALA A 204 4.46 -7.39 3.04
C ALA A 204 5.09 -8.60 2.33
N GLU A 205 4.37 -9.19 1.37
CA GLU A 205 4.87 -10.31 0.56
C GLU A 205 6.02 -9.87 -0.34
N HIS A 206 5.92 -8.68 -0.96
CA HIS A 206 7.02 -8.11 -1.73
C HIS A 206 8.26 -7.87 -0.86
N ALA A 207 8.09 -7.31 0.35
CA ALA A 207 9.18 -7.11 1.29
C ALA A 207 9.92 -8.41 1.61
N MET A 208 9.16 -9.50 1.87
CA MET A 208 9.76 -10.82 2.11
C MET A 208 10.40 -11.39 0.85
N ALA A 209 9.79 -11.19 -0.34
CA ALA A 209 10.31 -11.70 -1.60
C ALA A 209 11.68 -11.10 -1.94
N ILE A 210 11.80 -9.75 -1.94
CA ILE A 210 13.08 -9.08 -2.23
C ILE A 210 14.13 -9.34 -1.15
N LEU A 211 13.70 -9.50 0.12
CA LEU A 211 14.60 -9.89 1.19
C LEU A 211 15.19 -11.28 0.96
N GLN A 212 14.36 -12.26 0.60
CA GLN A 212 14.82 -13.63 0.30
C GLN A 212 15.65 -13.66 -0.98
N GLU A 213 15.35 -12.84 -1.96
CA GLU A 213 16.20 -12.67 -3.14
C GLU A 213 17.59 -12.17 -2.74
N ALA A 214 17.66 -11.14 -1.91
CA ALA A 214 18.93 -10.61 -1.39
C ALA A 214 19.65 -11.63 -0.50
N ASN A 215 18.95 -12.29 0.44
CA ASN A 215 19.49 -13.30 1.35
C ASN A 215 20.10 -14.49 0.59
N ARG A 216 19.33 -15.07 -0.34
CA ARG A 216 19.71 -16.29 -1.07
C ARG A 216 20.45 -16.00 -2.38
N ARG A 217 20.70 -14.71 -2.70
CA ARG A 217 21.39 -14.30 -3.94
C ARG A 217 20.71 -14.84 -5.22
N LEU A 218 19.38 -14.93 -5.26
CA LEU A 218 18.65 -15.58 -6.35
C LEU A 218 18.90 -14.91 -7.69
N HIS A 219 18.93 -13.58 -7.77
CA HIS A 219 19.25 -12.83 -8.98
C HIS A 219 20.63 -13.20 -9.54
N LYS A 220 21.64 -13.41 -8.67
CA LYS A 220 22.99 -13.84 -9.10
C LYS A 220 23.01 -15.29 -9.50
N ALA A 221 22.34 -16.18 -8.74
CA ALA A 221 22.25 -17.59 -9.07
C ALA A 221 21.60 -17.80 -10.44
N TYR A 222 20.51 -17.06 -10.71
CA TYR A 222 19.82 -17.07 -11.99
C TYR A 222 20.74 -16.67 -13.15
N THR A 223 21.46 -15.54 -13.02
CA THR A 223 22.38 -15.05 -14.04
C THR A 223 23.54 -16.02 -14.27
N LYS A 224 24.16 -16.53 -13.18
CA LYS A 224 25.26 -17.52 -13.27
C LYS A 224 24.88 -18.77 -14.06
N VAL A 225 23.69 -19.33 -13.78
CA VAL A 225 23.21 -20.54 -14.48
C VAL A 225 22.99 -20.25 -15.97
N LYS A 226 22.47 -19.06 -16.32
CA LYS A 226 22.36 -18.65 -17.73
C LYS A 226 23.70 -18.60 -18.47
N ASP A 227 24.76 -18.27 -17.73
CA ASP A 227 26.14 -18.23 -18.24
C ASP A 227 26.86 -19.59 -18.11
N ASN A 228 26.13 -20.71 -17.94
CA ASN A 228 26.65 -22.07 -17.70
C ASN A 228 27.59 -22.16 -16.47
N ASN A 229 27.49 -21.24 -15.52
CA ASN A 229 28.26 -21.27 -14.29
C ASN A 229 27.42 -21.82 -13.12
N PHE A 230 27.62 -23.07 -12.76
CA PHE A 230 26.90 -23.76 -11.68
C PHE A 230 27.66 -23.75 -10.33
N ALA A 231 28.70 -22.95 -10.20
CA ALA A 231 29.48 -22.89 -8.95
C ALA A 231 28.68 -22.15 -7.85
N LEU A 232 28.74 -22.66 -6.62
CA LEU A 232 28.01 -22.13 -5.47
C LEU A 232 28.73 -20.94 -4.79
N SER A 233 29.96 -20.62 -5.16
CA SER A 233 30.73 -19.52 -4.57
C SER A 233 29.96 -18.19 -4.68
N GLY A 234 29.85 -17.46 -3.55
CA GLY A 234 29.14 -16.19 -3.44
C GLY A 234 27.61 -16.28 -3.34
N LEU A 235 27.03 -17.49 -3.22
CA LEU A 235 25.60 -17.72 -3.11
C LEU A 235 25.14 -18.14 -1.71
N LEU A 236 26.06 -18.15 -0.71
CA LEU A 236 25.72 -18.55 0.65
C LEU A 236 24.69 -17.61 1.27
N GLY A 237 23.56 -18.17 1.72
CA GLY A 237 22.49 -17.49 2.44
C GLY A 237 22.38 -17.92 3.89
N LEU A 238 21.43 -17.34 4.59
CA LEU A 238 21.08 -17.65 5.98
C LEU A 238 19.66 -18.23 6.05
N ASP A 239 19.44 -19.18 6.97
CA ASP A 239 18.10 -19.62 7.31
C ASP A 239 17.40 -18.57 8.16
N LEU A 240 16.09 -18.35 7.93
CA LEU A 240 15.27 -17.48 8.78
C LEU A 240 14.69 -18.21 10.00
N HIS A 241 14.55 -19.54 9.91
CA HIS A 241 14.02 -20.35 10.99
C HIS A 241 14.82 -20.18 12.29
N ASN A 242 14.13 -20.03 13.43
CA ASN A 242 14.71 -19.78 14.75
C ASN A 242 15.49 -18.45 14.88
N LYS A 243 15.39 -17.55 13.94
CA LYS A 243 15.95 -16.19 14.01
C LYS A 243 14.93 -15.18 14.52
N VAL A 244 15.38 -13.98 14.81
CA VAL A 244 14.58 -12.88 15.33
C VAL A 244 14.27 -11.88 14.22
N ALA A 245 12.98 -11.64 13.99
CA ALA A 245 12.49 -10.57 13.13
C ALA A 245 12.10 -9.34 13.94
N GLY A 246 12.63 -8.18 13.61
CA GLY A 246 12.26 -6.88 14.15
C GLY A 246 11.35 -6.14 13.18
N ILE A 247 10.11 -5.90 13.56
CA ILE A 247 9.12 -5.16 12.77
C ILE A 247 9.02 -3.74 13.32
N MET A 248 9.47 -2.77 12.55
CA MET A 248 9.40 -1.35 12.91
C MET A 248 8.19 -0.71 12.21
N GLY A 249 7.15 -0.42 12.99
CA GLY A 249 5.81 -0.07 12.52
C GLY A 249 4.91 -1.31 12.41
N THR A 250 3.95 -1.43 13.33
CA THR A 250 3.04 -2.59 13.43
C THR A 250 1.62 -2.27 12.96
N GLY A 251 1.50 -1.33 12.01
CA GLY A 251 0.28 -1.06 11.28
C GLY A 251 -0.15 -2.24 10.39
N LYS A 252 -1.12 -2.06 9.52
CA LYS A 252 -1.70 -3.14 8.69
C LYS A 252 -0.62 -3.95 7.94
N ILE A 253 0.35 -3.29 7.32
CA ILE A 253 1.43 -3.96 6.57
C ILE A 253 2.39 -4.68 7.52
N GLY A 254 2.82 -4.02 8.61
CA GLY A 254 3.71 -4.62 9.58
C GLY A 254 3.13 -5.86 10.25
N GLN A 255 1.82 -5.90 10.50
CA GLN A 255 1.12 -7.10 10.98
C GLN A 255 1.17 -8.25 9.97
N CYS A 256 0.95 -7.97 8.68
CA CYS A 256 1.08 -8.99 7.63
C CYS A 256 2.52 -9.54 7.58
N MET A 257 3.53 -8.65 7.63
CA MET A 257 4.94 -9.06 7.66
C MET A 257 5.28 -9.88 8.92
N ALA A 258 4.73 -9.51 10.08
CA ALA A 258 4.89 -10.27 11.33
C ALA A 258 4.33 -11.70 11.18
N ARG A 259 3.15 -11.87 10.58
CA ARG A 259 2.56 -13.19 10.30
C ARG A 259 3.41 -14.00 9.32
N ILE A 260 3.93 -13.38 8.28
CA ILE A 260 4.85 -14.01 7.33
C ILE A 260 6.12 -14.49 8.06
N CYS A 261 6.75 -13.63 8.87
CA CYS A 261 7.93 -14.01 9.66
C CYS A 261 7.63 -15.15 10.65
N LYS A 262 6.45 -15.14 11.29
CA LYS A 262 6.02 -16.23 12.16
C LYS A 262 5.88 -17.54 11.38
N GLY A 263 5.35 -17.49 10.14
CA GLY A 263 5.28 -18.64 9.22
C GLY A 263 6.65 -19.21 8.85
N TYR A 264 7.68 -18.39 8.84
CA TYR A 264 9.09 -18.85 8.69
C TYR A 264 9.68 -19.43 9.97
N GLY A 265 8.92 -19.49 11.08
CA GLY A 265 9.40 -19.99 12.38
C GLY A 265 10.30 -19.00 13.12
N MET A 266 10.16 -17.70 12.85
CA MET A 266 10.91 -16.64 13.52
C MET A 266 10.25 -16.22 14.84
N THR A 267 11.06 -15.73 15.79
CA THR A 267 10.58 -14.92 16.91
C THR A 267 10.38 -13.49 16.42
N VAL A 268 9.20 -12.90 16.65
CA VAL A 268 8.88 -11.56 16.15
C VAL A 268 8.90 -10.54 17.28
N LEU A 269 9.71 -9.51 17.13
CA LEU A 269 9.74 -8.31 17.96
C LEU A 269 9.07 -7.15 17.20
N GLY A 270 8.27 -6.35 17.92
CA GLY A 270 7.62 -5.16 17.38
C GLY A 270 8.14 -3.90 18.05
N TRP A 271 8.23 -2.82 17.28
CA TRP A 271 8.37 -1.46 17.77
C TRP A 271 7.40 -0.55 17.04
N ASP A 272 6.60 0.20 17.79
CA ASP A 272 5.63 1.15 17.28
C ASP A 272 5.40 2.27 18.29
N ALA A 273 5.05 3.46 17.82
CA ALA A 273 4.63 4.58 18.69
C ALA A 273 3.28 4.29 19.38
N TYR A 274 2.46 3.43 18.77
CA TYR A 274 1.14 3.03 19.26
C TYR A 274 1.02 1.50 19.29
N PRO A 275 1.61 0.83 20.32
CA PRO A 275 1.56 -0.62 20.43
C PRO A 275 0.12 -1.15 20.49
N ASN A 276 -0.15 -2.23 19.74
CA ASN A 276 -1.44 -2.91 19.75
C ASN A 276 -1.34 -4.18 20.60
N GLN A 277 -1.99 -4.17 21.77
CA GLN A 277 -1.95 -5.29 22.72
C GLN A 277 -2.55 -6.58 22.14
N ALA A 278 -3.55 -6.49 21.27
CA ALA A 278 -4.15 -7.67 20.64
C ALA A 278 -3.12 -8.54 19.90
N LEU A 279 -2.09 -7.93 19.29
CA LEU A 279 -1.03 -8.69 18.59
C LEU A 279 -0.13 -9.48 19.56
N VAL A 280 0.01 -8.99 20.79
CA VAL A 280 0.73 -9.70 21.85
C VAL A 280 -0.12 -10.86 22.38
N ASP A 281 -1.40 -10.61 22.59
CA ASP A 281 -2.36 -11.59 23.11
C ASP A 281 -2.55 -12.75 22.10
N GLU A 282 -2.51 -12.48 20.82
CA GLU A 282 -2.45 -13.48 19.73
C GLU A 282 -1.14 -14.30 19.74
N GLY A 283 -0.13 -13.89 20.49
CA GLY A 283 1.21 -14.50 20.45
C GLY A 283 1.95 -14.23 19.13
N LEU A 284 1.55 -13.19 18.39
CA LEU A 284 2.15 -12.83 17.10
C LEU A 284 3.53 -12.21 17.29
N LEU A 285 3.64 -11.24 18.21
CA LEU A 285 4.88 -10.50 18.46
C LEU A 285 5.00 -10.09 19.94
N THR A 286 6.19 -9.59 20.31
CA THR A 286 6.44 -8.95 21.58
C THR A 286 6.97 -7.54 21.33
N TYR A 287 6.35 -6.52 21.94
CA TYR A 287 6.87 -5.16 21.86
C TYR A 287 8.10 -4.97 22.75
N VAL A 288 9.09 -4.30 22.20
CA VAL A 288 10.34 -3.96 22.87
C VAL A 288 10.74 -2.52 22.54
N SER A 289 11.76 -1.98 23.23
CA SER A 289 12.33 -0.69 22.86
C SER A 289 13.00 -0.75 21.48
N LYS A 290 13.16 0.41 20.84
CA LYS A 290 13.89 0.51 19.57
C LYS A 290 15.29 -0.09 19.67
N GLU A 291 16.01 0.27 20.69
CA GLU A 291 17.39 -0.19 20.93
C GLU A 291 17.46 -1.70 21.13
N GLU A 292 16.51 -2.27 21.87
CA GLU A 292 16.44 -3.72 22.09
C GLU A 292 16.13 -4.46 20.79
N LEU A 293 15.18 -3.95 19.99
CA LEU A 293 14.85 -4.52 18.68
C LEU A 293 16.10 -4.54 17.79
N LEU A 294 16.78 -3.41 17.65
CA LEU A 294 17.97 -3.27 16.80
C LEU A 294 19.10 -4.24 17.22
N LYS A 295 19.32 -4.42 18.52
CA LYS A 295 20.37 -5.32 19.06
C LYS A 295 20.04 -6.80 18.85
N ARG A 296 18.77 -7.17 18.92
CA ARG A 296 18.34 -8.59 18.90
C ARG A 296 17.97 -9.11 17.54
N ALA A 297 17.50 -8.24 16.64
CA ALA A 297 17.00 -8.66 15.35
C ALA A 297 18.09 -9.21 14.43
N ASP A 298 17.79 -10.31 13.75
CA ASP A 298 18.54 -10.86 12.61
C ASP A 298 18.00 -10.31 11.28
N LEU A 299 16.72 -9.89 11.29
CA LEU A 299 16.01 -9.26 10.20
C LEU A 299 15.29 -8.02 10.74
N ILE A 300 15.42 -6.88 10.08
CA ILE A 300 14.68 -5.65 10.38
C ILE A 300 13.85 -5.26 9.16
N SER A 301 12.53 -5.10 9.36
CA SER A 301 11.59 -4.70 8.32
C SER A 301 10.89 -3.40 8.70
N LEU A 302 10.97 -2.40 7.80
CA LEU A 302 10.48 -1.05 8.04
C LEU A 302 9.08 -0.87 7.43
N HIS A 303 8.09 -0.56 8.28
CA HIS A 303 6.69 -0.35 7.91
C HIS A 303 6.08 0.89 8.60
N CYS A 304 6.92 1.76 9.15
CA CYS A 304 6.49 3.02 9.75
C CYS A 304 6.32 4.12 8.68
N PRO A 305 5.44 5.12 8.89
CA PRO A 305 5.35 6.28 8.03
C PRO A 305 6.60 7.17 8.14
N LEU A 306 6.85 8.01 7.13
CA LEU A 306 7.84 9.08 7.23
C LEU A 306 7.26 10.23 8.03
N ILE A 307 7.88 10.52 9.16
CA ILE A 307 7.53 11.63 10.05
C ILE A 307 8.77 12.50 10.24
N MET A 308 8.64 13.79 9.99
CA MET A 308 9.71 14.77 10.18
C MET A 308 9.75 15.26 11.65
N GLY A 309 10.89 15.79 12.08
CA GLY A 309 11.11 16.36 13.41
C GLY A 309 11.83 15.42 14.38
N ASP A 310 12.11 15.92 15.59
CA ASP A 310 13.05 15.30 16.55
C ASP A 310 12.65 13.88 17.02
N ASN A 311 11.35 13.57 17.07
CA ASN A 311 10.84 12.23 17.39
C ASN A 311 10.28 11.52 16.17
N GLY A 312 10.69 11.95 14.97
CA GLY A 312 10.24 11.43 13.70
C GLY A 312 10.92 10.13 13.29
N THR A 313 10.61 9.71 12.08
CA THR A 313 11.19 8.53 11.44
C THR A 313 12.15 8.90 10.29
N TYR A 314 12.34 10.19 10.03
CA TYR A 314 13.35 10.66 9.09
C TYR A 314 14.73 10.23 9.57
N HIS A 315 15.48 9.54 8.72
CA HIS A 315 16.78 8.95 9.03
C HIS A 315 16.78 8.13 10.35
N LEU A 316 15.69 7.40 10.60
CA LEU A 316 15.56 6.48 11.73
C LEU A 316 16.67 5.43 11.72
N ILE A 317 17.09 5.00 10.52
CA ILE A 317 18.24 4.13 10.29
C ILE A 317 19.40 5.03 9.83
N ASN A 318 20.35 5.23 10.72
CA ASN A 318 21.53 6.07 10.57
C ASN A 318 22.77 5.39 11.19
N ASP A 319 23.92 6.06 11.22
CA ASP A 319 25.14 5.46 11.75
C ASP A 319 25.00 4.95 13.21
N GLU A 320 24.32 5.71 14.07
CA GLU A 320 24.13 5.33 15.48
C GLU A 320 23.26 4.07 15.62
N THR A 321 22.14 4.03 14.90
CA THR A 321 21.22 2.89 14.95
C THR A 321 21.80 1.67 14.23
N ILE A 322 22.53 1.84 13.14
CA ILE A 322 23.26 0.76 12.45
C ILE A 322 24.34 0.16 13.37
N ALA A 323 25.02 0.97 14.16
CA ALA A 323 26.03 0.48 15.10
C ALA A 323 25.46 -0.48 16.16
N LEU A 324 24.17 -0.32 16.51
CA LEU A 324 23.48 -1.22 17.46
C LEU A 324 23.11 -2.58 16.86
N MET A 325 23.03 -2.69 15.54
CA MET A 325 22.57 -3.90 14.86
C MET A 325 23.67 -4.99 14.88
N LYS A 326 23.24 -6.24 14.67
CA LYS A 326 24.16 -7.37 14.45
C LYS A 326 24.95 -7.21 13.14
N ASP A 327 26.17 -7.76 13.08
CA ASP A 327 27.03 -7.68 11.87
C ASP A 327 26.55 -8.55 10.69
N THR A 328 25.52 -9.35 10.88
CA THR A 328 24.90 -10.18 9.83
C THR A 328 23.43 -9.87 9.65
N VAL A 329 23.01 -8.68 10.08
CA VAL A 329 21.61 -8.27 10.00
C VAL A 329 21.14 -8.18 8.55
N MET A 330 19.88 -8.51 8.34
CA MET A 330 19.16 -8.27 7.10
C MET A 330 18.24 -7.06 7.28
N LEU A 331 18.18 -6.17 6.30
CA LEU A 331 17.36 -4.96 6.33
C LEU A 331 16.47 -4.89 5.10
N VAL A 332 15.18 -4.64 5.29
CA VAL A 332 14.24 -4.42 4.19
C VAL A 332 13.42 -3.15 4.41
N ASN A 333 13.29 -2.35 3.33
CA ASN A 333 12.46 -1.14 3.33
C ASN A 333 11.53 -1.12 2.10
N THR A 334 10.23 -1.21 2.36
CA THR A 334 9.14 -1.05 1.39
C THR A 334 8.18 0.05 1.82
N SER A 335 8.63 0.97 2.71
CA SER A 335 7.81 2.03 3.27
C SER A 335 8.11 3.39 2.62
N ARG A 336 9.13 4.11 3.09
CA ARG A 336 9.60 5.39 2.53
C ARG A 336 11.12 5.44 2.53
N GLY A 337 11.70 5.93 1.43
CA GLY A 337 13.15 6.04 1.25
C GLY A 337 13.85 6.79 2.38
N PRO A 338 13.42 8.02 2.72
CA PRO A 338 14.09 8.85 3.73
C PRO A 338 14.00 8.33 5.18
N ILE A 339 13.47 7.14 5.43
CA ILE A 339 13.58 6.46 6.75
C ILE A 339 15.01 5.96 6.97
N ILE A 340 15.76 5.71 5.90
CA ILE A 340 17.16 5.29 5.94
C ILE A 340 18.04 6.44 5.43
N ASP A 341 19.04 6.83 6.21
CA ASP A 341 20.11 7.71 5.73
C ASP A 341 20.95 6.94 4.68
N PRO A 342 20.91 7.33 3.41
CA PRO A 342 21.58 6.58 2.35
C PRO A 342 23.11 6.59 2.49
N GLU A 343 23.69 7.66 3.03
CA GLU A 343 25.14 7.75 3.22
C GLU A 343 25.60 6.84 4.37
N ALA A 344 24.86 6.78 5.46
CA ALA A 344 25.14 5.85 6.56
C ALA A 344 25.01 4.40 6.09
N LEU A 345 23.96 4.08 5.32
CA LEU A 345 23.79 2.75 4.73
C LEU A 345 24.96 2.36 3.83
N ILE A 346 25.41 3.26 2.95
CA ILE A 346 26.52 3.03 2.03
C ILE A 346 27.82 2.83 2.80
N ARG A 347 28.09 3.61 3.86
CA ARG A 347 29.26 3.39 4.73
C ARG A 347 29.25 2.00 5.36
N ALA A 348 28.12 1.61 5.91
CA ALA A 348 27.94 0.31 6.57
C ALA A 348 28.04 -0.87 5.58
N LEU A 349 27.48 -0.73 4.37
CA LEU A 349 27.61 -1.74 3.31
C LEU A 349 29.08 -1.95 2.90
N LYS A 350 29.86 -0.88 2.78
CA LYS A 350 31.31 -0.96 2.52
C LYS A 350 32.09 -1.68 3.62
N GLN A 351 31.64 -1.56 4.86
CA GLN A 351 32.22 -2.23 6.02
C GLN A 351 31.76 -3.70 6.18
N GLY A 352 30.84 -4.17 5.32
CA GLY A 352 30.31 -5.55 5.41
C GLY A 352 29.34 -5.78 6.55
N LYS A 353 28.71 -4.73 7.10
CA LYS A 353 27.80 -4.80 8.25
C LYS A 353 26.56 -5.65 7.97
N PHE A 354 26.04 -5.64 6.74
CA PHE A 354 24.80 -6.32 6.36
C PHE A 354 25.06 -7.63 5.62
N HIS A 355 24.34 -8.69 6.01
CA HIS A 355 24.25 -9.89 5.20
C HIS A 355 23.45 -9.65 3.92
N ALA A 356 22.31 -8.98 4.02
CA ALA A 356 21.45 -8.63 2.91
C ALA A 356 20.73 -7.30 3.17
N VAL A 357 20.55 -6.50 2.12
CA VAL A 357 19.70 -5.30 2.12
C VAL A 357 18.76 -5.39 0.95
N ALA A 358 17.48 -5.09 1.17
CA ALA A 358 16.44 -5.09 0.15
C ALA A 358 15.66 -3.78 0.22
N LEU A 359 15.67 -3.01 -0.85
CA LEU A 359 15.05 -1.69 -0.90
C LEU A 359 14.09 -1.64 -2.08
N ASP A 360 12.81 -1.43 -1.80
CA ASP A 360 11.83 -1.04 -2.83
C ASP A 360 11.77 0.47 -2.98
N VAL A 361 12.23 1.18 -1.94
CA VAL A 361 12.28 2.64 -1.83
C VAL A 361 13.62 3.10 -1.27
N TYR A 362 14.10 4.26 -1.73
CA TYR A 362 15.33 4.89 -1.22
C TYR A 362 15.25 6.41 -1.36
N GLU A 363 15.99 7.14 -0.54
CA GLU A 363 16.03 8.60 -0.63
C GLU A 363 16.67 9.06 -1.94
N GLY A 364 15.95 9.91 -2.68
CA GLY A 364 16.39 10.38 -4.01
C GLY A 364 15.91 9.53 -5.18
N GLU A 365 14.95 8.63 -4.99
CA GLU A 365 14.38 7.78 -6.05
C GLU A 365 13.50 8.54 -7.06
N ASP A 366 12.95 9.70 -6.69
CA ASP A 366 11.86 10.39 -7.39
C ASP A 366 12.05 10.54 -8.91
N ASN A 367 13.27 10.80 -9.34
CA ASN A 367 13.59 10.95 -10.76
C ASN A 367 13.75 9.63 -11.52
N ASN A 368 13.76 8.49 -10.83
CA ASN A 368 14.00 7.18 -11.42
C ASN A 368 12.73 6.32 -11.47
N VAL A 369 11.83 6.52 -10.51
CA VAL A 369 10.65 5.69 -10.33
C VAL A 369 9.73 5.75 -11.55
N TYR A 370 9.34 4.58 -12.06
CA TYR A 370 8.42 4.37 -13.20
C TYR A 370 8.87 4.97 -14.54
N THR A 371 10.17 5.25 -14.70
CA THR A 371 10.75 5.76 -15.95
C THR A 371 11.73 4.75 -16.54
N ASP A 372 11.70 4.59 -17.86
CA ASP A 372 12.72 3.84 -18.58
C ASP A 372 13.93 4.75 -18.83
N LYS A 373 15.06 4.36 -18.28
CA LYS A 373 16.37 5.04 -18.43
C LYS A 373 17.45 4.09 -18.89
N SER A 374 17.07 2.97 -19.53
CA SER A 374 18.04 1.95 -19.97
C SER A 374 19.10 2.49 -20.92
N ASP A 375 18.76 3.52 -21.69
CA ASP A 375 19.65 4.13 -22.70
C ASP A 375 20.41 5.38 -22.21
N VAL A 376 20.29 5.73 -20.92
CA VAL A 376 20.96 6.90 -20.35
C VAL A 376 21.78 6.54 -19.12
N ALA A 377 22.86 7.31 -18.88
CA ALA A 377 23.66 7.11 -17.69
C ALA A 377 22.85 7.46 -16.42
N ILE A 378 23.06 6.69 -15.36
CA ILE A 378 22.52 7.01 -14.04
C ILE A 378 23.27 8.22 -13.51
N THR A 379 22.59 9.36 -13.40
CA THR A 379 23.14 10.61 -12.89
C THR A 379 23.01 10.77 -11.38
N ASN A 380 22.12 9.99 -10.75
CA ASN A 380 21.94 9.99 -9.30
C ASN A 380 23.04 9.14 -8.65
N ASP A 381 23.94 9.80 -7.92
CA ASP A 381 25.09 9.16 -7.26
C ASP A 381 24.67 8.09 -6.24
N ILE A 382 23.62 8.33 -5.45
CA ILE A 382 23.10 7.38 -4.47
C ILE A 382 22.62 6.11 -5.18
N THR A 383 21.82 6.25 -6.25
CA THR A 383 21.32 5.11 -7.03
C THR A 383 22.48 4.29 -7.60
N ALA A 384 23.43 4.96 -8.25
CA ALA A 384 24.59 4.30 -8.86
C ALA A 384 25.42 3.52 -7.83
N ARG A 385 25.63 4.10 -6.65
CA ARG A 385 26.40 3.47 -5.57
C ARG A 385 25.64 2.29 -4.95
N LEU A 386 24.35 2.41 -4.71
CA LEU A 386 23.51 1.33 -4.14
C LEU A 386 23.49 0.10 -5.06
N GLN A 387 23.34 0.29 -6.37
CA GLN A 387 23.30 -0.82 -7.34
C GLN A 387 24.61 -1.63 -7.41
N MET A 388 25.73 -1.06 -6.99
CA MET A 388 27.02 -1.75 -7.02
C MET A 388 27.24 -2.76 -5.89
N PHE A 389 26.43 -2.73 -4.84
CA PHE A 389 26.61 -3.63 -3.71
C PHE A 389 26.03 -5.03 -3.97
N PRO A 390 26.86 -6.08 -3.91
CA PRO A 390 26.43 -7.44 -4.24
C PRO A 390 25.42 -8.05 -3.28
N GLN A 391 25.28 -7.53 -2.08
CA GLN A 391 24.32 -7.95 -1.06
C GLN A 391 23.05 -7.11 -1.03
N LEU A 392 22.89 -6.16 -1.95
CA LEU A 392 21.74 -5.29 -2.04
C LEU A 392 20.88 -5.64 -3.26
N VAL A 393 19.57 -5.72 -3.04
CA VAL A 393 18.54 -5.78 -4.09
C VAL A 393 17.75 -4.48 -4.05
N LEU A 394 17.62 -3.84 -5.21
CA LEU A 394 16.85 -2.62 -5.39
C LEU A 394 15.71 -2.89 -6.38
N THR A 395 14.49 -2.50 -6.00
CA THR A 395 13.31 -2.56 -6.87
C THR A 395 12.71 -1.16 -7.04
N SER A 396 11.84 -0.95 -8.00
CA SER A 396 11.42 0.37 -8.45
C SER A 396 10.08 0.78 -7.83
N HIS A 397 10.01 0.84 -6.49
CA HIS A 397 8.81 1.27 -5.74
C HIS A 397 7.55 0.50 -6.20
N GLN A 398 7.69 -0.83 -6.34
CA GLN A 398 6.68 -1.70 -6.95
C GLN A 398 5.96 -2.62 -5.96
N ALA A 399 6.18 -2.47 -4.66
CA ALA A 399 5.61 -3.35 -3.65
C ALA A 399 4.07 -3.44 -3.69
N PHE A 400 3.42 -2.40 -4.23
CA PHE A 400 1.96 -2.39 -4.44
C PHE A 400 1.51 -3.15 -5.70
N PHE A 401 2.41 -3.49 -6.61
CA PHE A 401 2.09 -3.88 -7.98
C PHE A 401 1.65 -5.34 -8.08
N THR A 402 0.45 -5.62 -7.55
CA THR A 402 -0.26 -6.89 -7.72
C THR A 402 -1.65 -6.65 -8.31
N ARG A 403 -2.23 -7.68 -8.92
CA ARG A 403 -3.57 -7.61 -9.51
C ARG A 403 -4.61 -7.17 -8.48
N GLU A 404 -4.56 -7.75 -7.30
CA GLU A 404 -5.46 -7.50 -6.18
C GLU A 404 -5.35 -6.04 -5.69
N ALA A 405 -4.11 -5.55 -5.56
CA ALA A 405 -3.87 -4.18 -5.15
C ALA A 405 -4.34 -3.18 -6.21
N LEU A 406 -4.04 -3.40 -7.49
CA LEU A 406 -4.45 -2.54 -8.59
C LEU A 406 -5.97 -2.49 -8.73
N LEU A 407 -6.65 -3.63 -8.62
CA LEU A 407 -8.11 -3.68 -8.59
C LEU A 407 -8.65 -2.91 -7.37
N GLY A 408 -8.09 -3.14 -6.19
CA GLY A 408 -8.47 -2.42 -4.97
C GLY A 408 -8.29 -0.90 -5.10
N ILE A 409 -7.17 -0.46 -5.67
CA ILE A 409 -6.90 0.96 -5.95
C ILE A 409 -7.97 1.52 -6.89
N ALA A 410 -8.25 0.85 -8.01
CA ALA A 410 -9.22 1.33 -8.99
C ALA A 410 -10.63 1.42 -8.38
N VAL A 411 -11.08 0.37 -7.68
CA VAL A 411 -12.39 0.33 -7.02
C VAL A 411 -12.51 1.47 -5.99
N VAL A 412 -11.55 1.60 -5.07
CA VAL A 412 -11.60 2.63 -4.02
C VAL A 412 -11.52 4.03 -4.63
N THR A 413 -10.68 4.26 -5.65
CA THR A 413 -10.58 5.56 -6.33
C THR A 413 -11.93 5.96 -6.93
N MET A 414 -12.61 5.05 -7.60
CA MET A 414 -13.93 5.33 -8.20
C MET A 414 -15.02 5.51 -7.15
N GLU A 415 -14.92 4.81 -5.99
CA GLU A 415 -15.84 4.96 -4.89
C GLU A 415 -15.76 6.33 -4.21
N ILE A 416 -14.54 6.81 -3.94
CA ILE A 416 -14.34 8.12 -3.31
C ILE A 416 -14.62 9.29 -4.28
N ALA A 417 -14.66 9.04 -5.60
CA ALA A 417 -15.01 10.01 -6.62
C ALA A 417 -16.51 10.37 -6.67
N ARG A 418 -17.35 9.64 -5.97
CA ARG A 418 -18.80 9.83 -5.85
C ARG A 418 -19.19 10.72 -4.70
#